data_b0357b7cd037c2288211368cfd39308f
#
_entry.id   b0357b7cd037c2288211368cfd39308f
#
_cell.length_a   1.000
_cell.length_b   1.000
_cell.length_c   1.000
_cell.angle_alpha   90.00
_cell.angle_beta   90.00
_cell.angle_gamma   90.00
#
_symmetry.space_group_name_H-M   'P 1'
#
loop_
_entity.id
_entity.type
_entity.pdbx_description
1 polymer ?
#
loop_
_entity_poly.entity_id
_entity_poly.type
_entity_poly.pdbx_seq_one_letter_code
_entity_poly.pdbx_strand_id
1 'polypeptide(L)'
;MYGTIKNDLINELETIKSNGLFKSERIITSKQGANISTTTQDEVLNFCANNYLGLASNPDIIEAGINAIKTHGFGLSSVRFICGTQNIHKELEQKTAQFLGMEDCILYAAAFDANGGLFEPLLSADDAVISDALNHASIIDGIRLCKAKRFRYSHNDMTDLEEQLKQAGSARRRLIVTDGSFSMDGTIAQLDKICDLADKYDALVMIDECHSTGFIGKTGRGVHEYHNVMNRVDIITGTYGKALGGASGGFTAARKEIVDILRQNSRPYLFSNTLAPAIVGATLKVLDKISNSTELRDKLEENTTYFRSEMTAAGFDIVKGTHPIVPIMLFDANIAQEFAKLLLDEGIYVIGFFFPVVPKGKARIRVQLSAAHNKEHITKAIKAFVKVGKKLEVL
;
A
#
# COMPACT_ATOMS: atom_id res chain seq x y z
N MET A 1 36.98 3.41 18.62
CA MET A 1 36.48 2.91 17.33
C MET A 1 35.30 3.70 16.78
N TYR A 2 34.42 4.29 17.60
CA TYR A 2 33.25 5.06 17.11
C TYR A 2 33.55 6.53 16.75
N GLY A 3 34.74 7.06 17.08
CA GLY A 3 35.07 8.49 16.97
C GLY A 3 35.04 9.06 15.53
N THR A 4 35.77 8.45 14.60
CA THR A 4 35.81 8.91 13.19
C THR A 4 34.43 8.75 12.52
N ILE A 5 33.83 7.56 12.61
CA ILE A 5 32.50 7.29 12.09
C ILE A 5 31.45 8.24 12.67
N LYS A 6 31.56 8.61 13.96
CA LYS A 6 30.61 9.55 14.57
C LYS A 6 30.61 10.91 13.85
N ASN A 7 31.78 11.44 13.51
CA ASN A 7 31.90 12.72 12.83
C ASN A 7 31.31 12.62 11.39
N ASP A 8 31.59 11.54 10.69
CA ASP A 8 31.04 11.31 9.34
C ASP A 8 29.53 11.27 9.37
N LEU A 9 28.92 10.52 10.33
CA LEU A 9 27.46 10.45 10.50
C LEU A 9 26.84 11.80 10.88
N ILE A 10 27.52 12.61 11.73
CA ILE A 10 27.04 13.96 12.07
C ILE A 10 27.02 14.84 10.83
N ASN A 11 28.09 14.86 10.03
CA ASN A 11 28.18 15.63 8.79
C ASN A 11 27.09 15.20 7.78
N GLU A 12 26.84 13.90 7.65
CA GLU A 12 25.76 13.37 6.81
C GLU A 12 24.39 13.84 7.28
N LEU A 13 24.11 13.75 8.59
CA LEU A 13 22.85 14.24 9.18
C LEU A 13 22.68 15.75 9.00
N GLU A 14 23.73 16.54 9.13
CA GLU A 14 23.70 17.98 8.88
C GLU A 14 23.41 18.27 7.40
N THR A 15 24.00 17.49 6.48
CA THR A 15 23.72 17.58 5.05
C THR A 15 22.25 17.25 4.74
N ILE A 16 21.70 16.20 5.36
CA ILE A 16 20.29 15.83 5.24
C ILE A 16 19.38 16.97 5.74
N LYS A 17 19.73 17.60 6.88
CA LYS A 17 18.97 18.73 7.45
C LYS A 17 19.05 19.98 6.58
N SER A 18 20.26 20.36 6.13
CA SER A 18 20.46 21.55 5.30
C SER A 18 19.78 21.45 3.95
N ASN A 19 19.63 20.24 3.42
CA ASN A 19 18.89 19.97 2.18
C ASN A 19 17.36 19.87 2.40
N GLY A 20 16.84 20.06 3.63
CA GLY A 20 15.42 19.95 3.94
C GLY A 20 14.87 18.53 3.85
N LEU A 21 15.74 17.50 3.89
CA LEU A 21 15.34 16.10 3.72
C LEU A 21 15.15 15.35 5.06
N PHE A 22 15.40 16.04 6.18
CA PHE A 22 15.27 15.44 7.50
C PHE A 22 13.80 15.16 7.84
N LYS A 23 13.50 13.91 8.20
CA LYS A 23 12.15 13.47 8.55
C LYS A 23 11.98 13.49 10.07
N SER A 24 11.04 14.29 10.56
CA SER A 24 10.63 14.31 11.96
C SER A 24 9.34 13.53 12.15
N GLU A 25 9.27 12.72 13.20
CA GLU A 25 8.06 11.99 13.55
C GLU A 25 7.12 12.88 14.36
N ARG A 26 5.84 12.95 13.94
CA ARG A 26 4.77 13.58 14.72
C ARG A 26 4.11 12.52 15.60
N ILE A 27 4.08 12.74 16.90
CA ILE A 27 3.58 11.77 17.87
C ILE A 27 2.06 11.90 18.01
N ILE A 28 1.34 10.82 17.70
CA ILE A 28 -0.11 10.69 17.88
C ILE A 28 -0.36 10.17 19.30
N THR A 29 -1.28 10.79 20.04
CA THR A 29 -1.61 10.47 21.43
C THR A 29 -3.00 9.85 21.60
N SER A 30 -3.74 9.70 20.51
CA SER A 30 -5.07 9.08 20.45
C SER A 30 -5.05 7.75 19.68
N LYS A 31 -6.21 7.10 19.62
CA LYS A 31 -6.46 6.03 18.63
C LYS A 31 -6.43 6.61 17.20
N GLN A 32 -6.10 5.77 16.22
CA GLN A 32 -6.15 6.15 14.81
C GLN A 32 -7.61 6.29 14.34
N GLY A 33 -7.92 7.39 13.61
CA GLY A 33 -9.27 7.69 13.14
C GLY A 33 -9.30 8.88 12.20
N ALA A 34 -10.52 9.37 11.89
CA ALA A 34 -10.71 10.63 11.15
C ALA A 34 -10.23 11.83 11.97
N ASN A 35 -10.48 11.82 13.27
CA ASN A 35 -9.94 12.75 14.24
C ASN A 35 -8.84 12.04 15.04
N ILE A 36 -7.72 12.74 15.24
CA ILE A 36 -6.61 12.28 16.08
C ILE A 36 -6.11 13.43 16.94
N SER A 37 -5.46 13.08 18.05
CA SER A 37 -4.70 14.03 18.88
C SER A 37 -3.20 13.78 18.69
N THR A 38 -2.41 14.83 18.81
CA THR A 38 -0.94 14.76 18.78
C THR A 38 -0.38 15.44 20.02
N THR A 39 0.93 15.36 20.23
CA THR A 39 1.60 16.07 21.34
C THR A 39 1.52 17.60 21.23
N THR A 40 1.14 18.14 20.07
CA THR A 40 1.10 19.59 19.81
C THR A 40 -0.30 20.13 19.49
N GLN A 41 -1.27 19.24 19.24
CA GLN A 41 -2.63 19.59 18.83
C GLN A 41 -3.62 18.61 19.46
N ASP A 42 -4.63 19.13 20.15
CA ASP A 42 -5.62 18.31 20.86
C ASP A 42 -6.58 17.58 19.92
N GLU A 43 -6.89 18.18 18.77
CA GLU A 43 -7.77 17.56 17.76
C GLU A 43 -7.43 18.06 16.36
N VAL A 44 -7.09 17.12 15.47
CA VAL A 44 -6.85 17.38 14.05
C VAL A 44 -7.51 16.33 13.16
N LEU A 45 -7.96 16.74 11.98
CA LEU A 45 -8.50 15.84 10.97
C LEU A 45 -7.38 15.17 10.21
N ASN A 46 -7.33 13.84 10.24
CA ASN A 46 -6.27 13.04 9.65
C ASN A 46 -6.58 12.65 8.19
N PHE A 47 -5.84 13.25 7.27
CA PHE A 47 -5.88 12.93 5.83
C PHE A 47 -4.57 12.28 5.34
N CYS A 48 -3.83 11.60 6.23
CA CYS A 48 -2.56 10.91 5.92
C CYS A 48 -2.62 9.39 6.04
N ALA A 49 -3.48 8.87 6.96
CA ALA A 49 -3.47 7.45 7.28
C ALA A 49 -4.01 6.59 6.14
N ASN A 50 -3.38 5.44 5.90
CA ASN A 50 -3.88 4.42 4.96
C ASN A 50 -5.12 3.67 5.50
N ASN A 51 -5.90 4.30 6.36
CA ASN A 51 -7.09 3.74 7.01
C ASN A 51 -8.34 3.94 6.14
N TYR A 52 -8.27 3.46 4.89
CA TYR A 52 -9.26 3.71 3.84
C TYR A 52 -10.70 3.40 4.26
N LEU A 53 -10.92 2.27 4.94
CA LEU A 53 -12.23 1.83 5.40
C LEU A 53 -12.58 2.29 6.83
N GLY A 54 -11.66 3.02 7.50
CA GLY A 54 -11.90 3.52 8.86
C GLY A 54 -11.89 2.43 9.94
N LEU A 55 -11.34 1.26 9.68
CA LEU A 55 -11.45 0.08 10.54
C LEU A 55 -10.41 0.01 11.66
N ALA A 56 -9.35 0.82 11.65
CA ALA A 56 -8.23 0.73 12.60
C ALA A 56 -8.65 0.86 14.09
N SER A 57 -9.77 1.54 14.37
CA SER A 57 -10.29 1.69 15.74
C SER A 57 -11.74 1.21 15.87
N ASN A 58 -12.20 0.37 14.93
CA ASN A 58 -13.55 -0.18 14.98
C ASN A 58 -13.72 -1.10 16.20
N PRO A 59 -14.77 -0.92 17.04
CA PRO A 59 -14.96 -1.69 18.26
C PRO A 59 -15.04 -3.21 18.03
N ASP A 60 -15.73 -3.66 16.97
CA ASP A 60 -15.86 -5.10 16.66
C ASP A 60 -14.50 -5.72 16.32
N ILE A 61 -13.64 -4.96 15.64
CA ILE A 61 -12.30 -5.40 15.25
C ILE A 61 -11.38 -5.48 16.47
N ILE A 62 -11.46 -4.50 17.35
CA ILE A 62 -10.71 -4.48 18.63
C ILE A 62 -11.11 -5.69 19.48
N GLU A 63 -12.42 -5.94 19.64
CA GLU A 63 -12.92 -7.06 20.45
C GLU A 63 -12.51 -8.42 19.87
N ALA A 64 -12.53 -8.56 18.54
CA ALA A 64 -12.03 -9.76 17.87
C ALA A 64 -10.54 -10.01 18.15
N GLY A 65 -9.72 -8.95 18.15
CA GLY A 65 -8.31 -9.03 18.51
C GLY A 65 -8.11 -9.43 20.00
N ILE A 66 -8.87 -8.83 20.91
CA ILE A 66 -8.85 -9.19 22.34
C ILE A 66 -9.24 -10.65 22.55
N ASN A 67 -10.29 -11.11 21.87
CA ASN A 67 -10.73 -12.50 21.95
C ASN A 67 -9.66 -13.47 21.43
N ALA A 68 -8.98 -13.14 20.33
CA ALA A 68 -7.89 -13.95 19.82
C ALA A 68 -6.72 -14.04 20.82
N ILE A 69 -6.39 -12.96 21.54
CA ILE A 69 -5.40 -13.01 22.62
C ILE A 69 -5.84 -13.97 23.74
N LYS A 70 -7.12 -13.91 24.16
CA LYS A 70 -7.65 -14.77 25.24
C LYS A 70 -7.64 -16.25 24.86
N THR A 71 -7.89 -16.58 23.60
CA THR A 71 -8.06 -17.97 23.14
C THR A 71 -6.79 -18.59 22.55
N HIS A 72 -5.92 -17.79 21.93
CA HIS A 72 -4.74 -18.25 21.18
C HIS A 72 -3.41 -17.71 21.73
N GLY A 73 -3.45 -16.86 22.77
CA GLY A 73 -2.27 -16.25 23.37
C GLY A 73 -1.77 -14.99 22.64
N PHE A 74 -0.75 -14.37 23.20
CA PHE A 74 -0.15 -13.14 22.66
C PHE A 74 0.71 -13.38 21.41
N GLY A 75 1.48 -14.47 21.41
CA GLY A 75 2.39 -14.82 20.31
C GLY A 75 2.83 -16.27 20.40
N LEU A 76 3.49 -16.78 19.35
CA LEU A 76 3.85 -18.18 19.23
C LEU A 76 5.34 -18.45 19.48
N SER A 77 6.17 -17.43 19.57
CA SER A 77 7.63 -17.54 19.77
C SER A 77 8.31 -18.47 18.75
N SER A 78 7.77 -18.55 17.52
CA SER A 78 8.21 -19.47 16.49
C SER A 78 7.86 -19.01 15.09
N VAL A 79 8.59 -19.56 14.12
CA VAL A 79 8.25 -19.49 12.70
C VAL A 79 7.19 -20.52 12.33
N ARG A 80 6.57 -20.34 11.16
CA ARG A 80 5.36 -21.08 10.74
C ARG A 80 5.54 -22.61 10.70
N PHE A 81 6.63 -23.12 10.17
CA PHE A 81 6.80 -24.57 9.95
C PHE A 81 7.27 -25.35 11.17
N ILE A 82 7.80 -24.68 12.20
CA ILE A 82 8.24 -25.35 13.43
C ILE A 82 7.03 -25.56 14.37
N CYS A 83 6.60 -24.51 15.06
CA CYS A 83 5.42 -24.55 15.94
C CYS A 83 4.63 -23.23 15.95
N GLY A 84 4.83 -22.37 14.94
CA GLY A 84 4.22 -21.05 14.81
C GLY A 84 2.94 -21.03 13.95
N THR A 85 2.25 -22.16 13.74
CA THR A 85 1.00 -22.22 12.99
C THR A 85 -0.15 -22.68 13.86
N GLN A 86 -1.14 -21.81 14.04
CA GLN A 86 -2.42 -22.16 14.68
C GLN A 86 -3.52 -22.26 13.60
N ASN A 87 -4.67 -22.83 13.99
CA ASN A 87 -5.84 -22.97 13.11
C ASN A 87 -6.29 -21.63 12.50
N ILE A 88 -6.29 -20.54 13.30
CA ILE A 88 -6.70 -19.20 12.83
C ILE A 88 -5.81 -18.65 11.71
N HIS A 89 -4.53 -19.03 11.66
CA HIS A 89 -3.65 -18.67 10.53
C HIS A 89 -4.12 -19.33 9.24
N LYS A 90 -4.49 -20.61 9.30
CA LYS A 90 -5.00 -21.35 8.15
C LYS A 90 -6.37 -20.82 7.71
N GLU A 91 -7.22 -20.46 8.67
CA GLU A 91 -8.49 -19.81 8.37
C GLU A 91 -8.30 -18.46 7.69
N LEU A 92 -7.34 -17.63 8.14
CA LEU A 92 -7.03 -16.35 7.50
C LEU A 92 -6.49 -16.53 6.08
N GLU A 93 -5.59 -17.51 5.87
CA GLU A 93 -5.10 -17.87 4.53
C GLU A 93 -6.26 -18.23 3.60
N GLN A 94 -7.14 -19.11 4.04
CA GLN A 94 -8.29 -19.55 3.26
C GLN A 94 -9.27 -18.41 2.94
N LYS A 95 -9.64 -17.60 3.93
CA LYS A 95 -10.56 -16.47 3.74
C LYS A 95 -9.97 -15.39 2.83
N THR A 96 -8.65 -15.13 2.94
CA THR A 96 -7.96 -14.18 2.06
C THR A 96 -7.95 -14.68 0.62
N ALA A 97 -7.58 -15.93 0.38
CA ALA A 97 -7.63 -16.55 -0.95
C ALA A 97 -9.05 -16.48 -1.53
N GLN A 98 -10.06 -16.87 -0.76
CA GLN A 98 -11.45 -16.84 -1.17
C GLN A 98 -11.94 -15.42 -1.50
N PHE A 99 -11.59 -14.43 -0.67
CA PHE A 99 -11.96 -13.03 -0.91
C PHE A 99 -11.39 -12.50 -2.22
N LEU A 100 -10.13 -12.88 -2.54
CA LEU A 100 -9.44 -12.44 -3.76
C LEU A 100 -9.75 -13.31 -4.99
N GLY A 101 -10.47 -14.43 -4.83
CA GLY A 101 -10.73 -15.37 -5.92
C GLY A 101 -9.50 -16.17 -6.33
N MET A 102 -8.54 -16.39 -5.40
CA MET A 102 -7.32 -17.14 -5.63
C MET A 102 -7.40 -18.55 -5.02
N GLU A 103 -6.51 -19.46 -5.45
CA GLU A 103 -6.56 -20.86 -5.02
C GLU A 103 -6.02 -21.08 -3.60
N ASP A 104 -4.97 -20.35 -3.21
CA ASP A 104 -4.35 -20.46 -1.89
C ASP A 104 -3.70 -19.13 -1.49
N CYS A 105 -3.29 -19.03 -0.22
CA CYS A 105 -2.67 -17.84 0.35
C CYS A 105 -1.60 -18.23 1.39
N ILE A 106 -0.55 -17.43 1.50
CA ILE A 106 0.50 -17.53 2.49
C ILE A 106 0.67 -16.19 3.22
N LEU A 107 0.83 -16.23 4.55
CA LEU A 107 0.92 -15.05 5.41
C LEU A 107 2.39 -14.68 5.70
N TYR A 108 2.65 -13.38 5.78
CA TYR A 108 3.93 -12.78 6.16
C TYR A 108 3.75 -11.75 7.29
N ALA A 109 4.83 -11.37 7.96
CA ALA A 109 4.80 -10.32 8.99
C ALA A 109 4.47 -8.95 8.42
N ALA A 110 4.82 -8.68 7.16
CA ALA A 110 4.50 -7.46 6.42
C ALA A 110 4.38 -7.74 4.92
N ALA A 111 3.74 -6.81 4.17
CA ALA A 111 3.72 -6.88 2.70
C ALA A 111 5.11 -6.67 2.09
N PHE A 112 6.00 -5.94 2.78
CA PHE A 112 7.40 -5.82 2.36
C PHE A 112 8.08 -7.19 2.30
N ASP A 113 7.81 -8.06 3.30
CA ASP A 113 8.30 -9.44 3.36
C ASP A 113 7.65 -10.31 2.27
N ALA A 114 6.36 -10.11 2.00
CA ALA A 114 5.65 -10.84 0.93
C ALA A 114 6.29 -10.56 -0.43
N ASN A 115 6.53 -9.29 -0.76
CA ASN A 115 7.22 -8.89 -1.99
C ASN A 115 8.68 -9.32 -2.01
N GLY A 116 9.40 -9.13 -0.89
CA GLY A 116 10.82 -9.53 -0.77
C GLY A 116 11.04 -11.03 -0.89
N GLY A 117 10.06 -11.82 -0.44
CA GLY A 117 10.14 -13.29 -0.42
C GLY A 117 9.57 -14.00 -1.65
N LEU A 118 9.12 -13.27 -2.68
CA LEU A 118 8.42 -13.84 -3.84
C LEU A 118 9.36 -14.29 -4.96
N PHE A 119 10.28 -13.43 -5.37
CA PHE A 119 10.98 -13.58 -6.66
C PHE A 119 12.07 -14.64 -6.63
N GLU A 120 12.91 -14.67 -5.60
CA GLU A 120 14.02 -15.63 -5.47
C GLU A 120 13.53 -17.10 -5.46
N PRO A 121 12.43 -17.47 -4.76
CA PRO A 121 11.91 -18.83 -4.80
C PRO A 121 11.33 -19.27 -6.14
N LEU A 122 10.80 -18.35 -6.93
CA LEU A 122 10.04 -18.66 -8.16
C LEU A 122 10.89 -18.59 -9.43
N LEU A 123 11.94 -17.75 -9.43
CA LEU A 123 12.66 -17.36 -10.63
C LEU A 123 14.17 -17.63 -10.52
N SER A 124 14.77 -18.02 -11.64
CA SER A 124 16.21 -18.30 -11.78
C SER A 124 16.86 -17.37 -12.81
N ALA A 125 18.13 -17.58 -13.10
CA ALA A 125 18.87 -16.82 -14.13
C ALA A 125 18.33 -17.00 -15.56
N ASP A 126 17.57 -18.07 -15.81
CA ASP A 126 16.98 -18.36 -17.12
C ASP A 126 15.63 -17.65 -17.33
N ASP A 127 15.12 -17.00 -16.29
CA ASP A 127 13.81 -16.35 -16.28
C ASP A 127 13.94 -14.83 -16.42
N ALA A 128 12.81 -14.14 -16.65
CA ALA A 128 12.74 -12.70 -16.77
C ALA A 128 11.65 -12.09 -15.87
N VAL A 129 11.95 -10.92 -15.27
CA VAL A 129 10.99 -10.06 -14.58
C VAL A 129 10.84 -8.76 -15.37
N ILE A 130 9.61 -8.40 -15.70
CA ILE A 130 9.27 -7.18 -16.42
C ILE A 130 8.47 -6.28 -15.48
N SER A 131 9.11 -5.23 -14.94
CA SER A 131 8.61 -4.43 -13.82
C SER A 131 8.23 -3.02 -14.25
N ASP A 132 7.07 -2.51 -13.78
CA ASP A 132 6.71 -1.09 -13.90
C ASP A 132 7.76 -0.21 -13.20
N ALA A 133 8.04 0.94 -13.81
CA ALA A 133 9.08 1.88 -13.36
C ALA A 133 8.78 2.51 -11.99
N LEU A 134 7.50 2.58 -11.59
CA LEU A 134 7.05 3.20 -10.33
C LEU A 134 6.60 2.19 -9.27
N ASN A 135 6.87 0.90 -9.47
CA ASN A 135 6.58 -0.12 -8.46
C ASN A 135 7.16 0.23 -7.09
N HIS A 136 6.48 -0.23 -6.05
CA HIS A 136 6.88 -0.03 -4.66
C HIS A 136 8.30 -0.54 -4.39
N ALA A 137 9.02 0.12 -3.46
CA ALA A 137 10.40 -0.22 -3.11
C ALA A 137 10.59 -1.69 -2.73
N SER A 138 9.62 -2.32 -2.05
CA SER A 138 9.69 -3.74 -1.69
C SER A 138 9.72 -4.68 -2.90
N ILE A 139 9.03 -4.34 -3.98
CA ILE A 139 9.09 -5.08 -5.26
C ILE A 139 10.47 -4.91 -5.88
N ILE A 140 10.98 -3.66 -5.94
CA ILE A 140 12.30 -3.35 -6.48
C ILE A 140 13.38 -4.13 -5.72
N ASP A 141 13.32 -4.15 -4.39
CA ASP A 141 14.30 -4.84 -3.55
C ASP A 141 14.15 -6.37 -3.67
N GLY A 142 12.93 -6.89 -3.71
CA GLY A 142 12.68 -8.31 -3.96
C GLY A 142 13.24 -8.78 -5.32
N ILE A 143 13.05 -7.99 -6.37
CA ILE A 143 13.65 -8.26 -7.70
C ILE A 143 15.18 -8.19 -7.64
N ARG A 144 15.78 -7.32 -6.83
CA ARG A 144 17.24 -7.25 -6.64
C ARG A 144 17.84 -8.50 -6.01
N LEU A 145 17.10 -9.19 -5.15
CA LEU A 145 17.53 -10.44 -4.53
C LEU A 145 17.48 -11.64 -5.50
N CYS A 146 16.68 -11.54 -6.55
CA CYS A 146 16.48 -12.59 -7.54
C CYS A 146 17.59 -12.55 -8.63
N LYS A 147 17.89 -13.71 -9.23
CA LYS A 147 18.88 -13.88 -10.32
C LYS A 147 18.29 -13.70 -11.72
N ALA A 148 16.96 -13.55 -11.84
CA ALA A 148 16.29 -13.39 -13.12
C ALA A 148 16.76 -12.13 -13.88
N LYS A 149 16.70 -12.16 -15.21
CA LYS A 149 16.95 -10.99 -16.04
C LYS A 149 15.88 -9.93 -15.76
N ARG A 150 16.31 -8.68 -15.64
CA ARG A 150 15.45 -7.56 -15.23
C ARG A 150 15.19 -6.66 -16.40
N PHE A 151 13.91 -6.45 -16.70
CA PHE A 151 13.40 -5.52 -17.68
C PHE A 151 12.51 -4.50 -16.96
N ARG A 152 12.55 -3.24 -17.36
CA ARG A 152 11.78 -2.18 -16.74
C ARG A 152 11.05 -1.41 -17.82
N TYR A 153 9.74 -1.28 -17.69
CA TYR A 153 8.93 -0.47 -18.60
C TYR A 153 8.47 0.82 -17.93
N SER A 154 8.25 1.84 -18.76
CA SER A 154 7.75 3.16 -18.34
C SER A 154 6.37 3.03 -17.72
N HIS A 155 6.10 3.81 -16.66
CA HIS A 155 4.88 3.72 -15.88
C HIS A 155 3.61 3.74 -16.74
N ASN A 156 2.80 2.68 -16.62
CA ASN A 156 1.54 2.48 -17.35
C ASN A 156 1.66 2.57 -18.89
N ASP A 157 2.86 2.40 -19.47
CA ASP A 157 3.08 2.40 -20.91
C ASP A 157 3.05 0.97 -21.48
N MET A 158 1.94 0.63 -22.10
CA MET A 158 1.73 -0.72 -22.66
C MET A 158 2.57 -0.97 -23.91
N THR A 159 2.98 0.08 -24.61
CA THR A 159 3.88 -0.03 -25.77
C THR A 159 5.28 -0.41 -25.32
N ASP A 160 5.80 0.27 -24.29
CA ASP A 160 7.09 -0.07 -23.70
C ASP A 160 7.04 -1.45 -23.03
N LEU A 161 5.94 -1.79 -22.32
CA LEU A 161 5.76 -3.14 -21.76
C LEU A 161 5.89 -4.22 -22.85
N GLU A 162 5.21 -4.04 -23.98
CA GLU A 162 5.29 -4.99 -25.10
C GLU A 162 6.72 -5.10 -25.64
N GLU A 163 7.45 -4.00 -25.75
CA GLU A 163 8.84 -3.99 -26.22
C GLU A 163 9.76 -4.75 -25.23
N GLN A 164 9.58 -4.54 -23.92
CA GLN A 164 10.35 -5.28 -22.90
C GLN A 164 10.03 -6.79 -22.94
N LEU A 165 8.78 -7.17 -23.18
CA LEU A 165 8.37 -8.56 -23.36
C LEU A 165 9.03 -9.21 -24.59
N LYS A 166 9.14 -8.49 -25.71
CA LYS A 166 9.86 -8.95 -26.90
C LYS A 166 11.36 -9.19 -26.59
N GLN A 167 11.99 -8.25 -25.87
CA GLN A 167 13.39 -8.38 -25.47
C GLN A 167 13.60 -9.57 -24.49
N ALA A 168 12.62 -9.90 -23.67
CA ALA A 168 12.62 -11.06 -22.79
C ALA A 168 12.30 -12.39 -23.51
N GLY A 169 12.17 -12.40 -24.83
CA GLY A 169 11.68 -13.54 -25.63
C GLY A 169 12.41 -14.87 -25.45
N SER A 170 13.70 -14.86 -25.08
CA SER A 170 14.49 -16.06 -24.82
C SER A 170 14.37 -16.61 -23.39
N ALA A 171 13.64 -15.93 -22.49
CA ALA A 171 13.50 -16.38 -21.11
C ALA A 171 12.60 -17.63 -21.03
N ARG A 172 12.94 -18.55 -20.12
CA ARG A 172 12.15 -19.75 -19.84
C ARG A 172 10.78 -19.38 -19.27
N ARG A 173 10.73 -18.44 -18.33
CA ARG A 173 9.53 -17.89 -17.73
C ARG A 173 9.60 -16.37 -17.76
N ARG A 174 8.45 -15.71 -17.90
CA ARG A 174 8.31 -14.26 -17.83
C ARG A 174 7.32 -13.93 -16.73
N LEU A 175 7.66 -12.95 -15.90
CA LEU A 175 6.77 -12.43 -14.85
C LEU A 175 6.62 -10.93 -15.04
N ILE A 176 5.42 -10.48 -15.38
CA ILE A 176 5.06 -9.05 -15.39
C ILE A 176 4.67 -8.67 -13.97
N VAL A 177 5.21 -7.56 -13.48
CA VAL A 177 5.04 -7.10 -12.10
C VAL A 177 4.63 -5.64 -12.06
N THR A 178 3.52 -5.34 -11.40
CA THR A 178 3.03 -3.97 -11.20
C THR A 178 2.36 -3.79 -9.84
N ASP A 179 2.40 -2.56 -9.28
CA ASP A 179 1.42 -2.17 -8.29
C ASP A 179 0.04 -2.16 -8.96
N GLY A 180 -1.00 -2.63 -8.31
CA GLY A 180 -2.38 -2.48 -8.78
C GLY A 180 -2.83 -1.02 -8.69
N SER A 181 -2.51 -0.38 -7.55
CA SER A 181 -2.69 1.07 -7.36
C SER A 181 -1.42 1.68 -6.77
N PHE A 182 -0.90 2.70 -7.43
CA PHE A 182 0.39 3.33 -7.09
C PHE A 182 0.26 4.30 -5.93
N SER A 183 1.01 4.06 -4.88
CA SER A 183 0.86 4.71 -3.56
C SER A 183 1.10 6.22 -3.55
N MET A 184 1.90 6.75 -4.47
CA MET A 184 2.25 8.18 -4.50
C MET A 184 1.37 8.99 -5.46
N ASP A 185 0.75 8.35 -6.44
CA ASP A 185 0.02 9.01 -7.52
C ASP A 185 -1.48 8.69 -7.50
N GLY A 186 -1.90 7.59 -6.88
CA GLY A 186 -3.28 7.10 -6.92
C GLY A 186 -3.70 6.67 -8.32
N THR A 187 -2.74 6.37 -9.20
CA THR A 187 -3.01 5.80 -10.53
C THR A 187 -3.30 4.31 -10.38
N ILE A 188 -4.18 3.79 -11.21
CA ILE A 188 -4.53 2.37 -11.30
C ILE A 188 -3.84 1.77 -12.53
N ALA A 189 -3.27 0.58 -12.37
CA ALA A 189 -2.64 -0.15 -13.48
C ALA A 189 -3.69 -0.52 -14.56
N GLN A 190 -3.30 -0.48 -15.83
CA GLN A 190 -4.13 -0.94 -16.97
C GLN A 190 -4.12 -2.47 -17.05
N LEU A 191 -4.65 -3.12 -16.01
CA LEU A 191 -4.47 -4.55 -15.77
C LEU A 191 -5.10 -5.43 -16.86
N ASP A 192 -6.19 -4.99 -17.47
CA ASP A 192 -6.81 -5.64 -18.64
C ASP A 192 -5.82 -5.76 -19.79
N LYS A 193 -5.14 -4.67 -20.14
CA LYS A 193 -4.14 -4.63 -21.22
C LYS A 193 -2.85 -5.39 -20.84
N ILE A 194 -2.46 -5.33 -19.57
CA ILE A 194 -1.33 -6.12 -19.06
C ILE A 194 -1.62 -7.61 -19.23
N CYS A 195 -2.83 -8.06 -18.88
CA CYS A 195 -3.24 -9.44 -19.07
C CYS A 195 -3.28 -9.84 -20.56
N ASP A 196 -3.72 -8.93 -21.46
CA ASP A 196 -3.72 -9.20 -22.91
C ASP A 196 -2.28 -9.43 -23.45
N LEU A 197 -1.32 -8.63 -22.97
CA LEU A 197 0.07 -8.81 -23.29
C LEU A 197 0.66 -10.08 -22.64
N ALA A 198 0.25 -10.40 -21.41
CA ALA A 198 0.67 -11.62 -20.74
C ALA A 198 0.24 -12.87 -21.50
N ASP A 199 -1.01 -12.93 -21.95
CA ASP A 199 -1.52 -14.04 -22.78
C ASP A 199 -0.74 -14.14 -24.11
N LYS A 200 -0.45 -13.00 -24.75
CA LYS A 200 0.25 -12.94 -26.04
C LYS A 200 1.71 -13.45 -25.93
N TYR A 201 2.38 -13.19 -24.81
CA TYR A 201 3.81 -13.49 -24.63
C TYR A 201 4.07 -14.63 -23.63
N ASP A 202 3.06 -15.39 -23.25
CA ASP A 202 3.15 -16.50 -22.27
C ASP A 202 3.88 -16.07 -21.00
N ALA A 203 3.33 -15.04 -20.35
CA ALA A 203 3.86 -14.44 -19.13
C ALA A 203 2.88 -14.57 -17.96
N LEU A 204 3.40 -14.76 -16.75
CA LEU A 204 2.65 -14.66 -15.50
C LEU A 204 2.42 -13.18 -15.15
N VAL A 205 1.31 -12.90 -14.44
CA VAL A 205 0.97 -11.57 -13.95
C VAL A 205 0.97 -11.55 -12.42
N MET A 206 1.77 -10.67 -11.85
CA MET A 206 1.77 -10.33 -10.42
C MET A 206 1.33 -8.89 -10.21
N ILE A 207 0.42 -8.68 -9.25
CA ILE A 207 0.01 -7.36 -8.80
C ILE A 207 0.20 -7.19 -7.29
N ASP A 208 0.64 -6.00 -6.87
CA ASP A 208 0.61 -5.58 -5.46
C ASP A 208 -0.68 -4.79 -5.20
N GLU A 209 -1.56 -5.36 -4.39
CA GLU A 209 -2.87 -4.81 -4.05
C GLU A 209 -2.90 -4.09 -2.69
N CYS A 210 -1.76 -3.68 -2.16
CA CYS A 210 -1.64 -3.00 -0.86
C CYS A 210 -2.46 -1.71 -0.76
N HIS A 211 -2.73 -1.05 -1.88
CA HIS A 211 -3.53 0.16 -1.96
C HIS A 211 -4.87 -0.03 -2.71
N SER A 212 -5.38 -1.26 -2.76
CA SER A 212 -6.60 -1.57 -3.51
C SER A 212 -7.51 -2.57 -2.79
N THR A 213 -6.95 -3.63 -2.19
CA THR A 213 -7.73 -4.66 -1.49
C THR A 213 -8.59 -4.04 -0.39
N GLY A 214 -9.87 -4.36 -0.42
CA GLY A 214 -10.90 -3.91 0.51
C GLY A 214 -11.79 -2.80 -0.04
N PHE A 215 -11.38 -2.07 -1.11
CA PHE A 215 -12.15 -0.89 -1.55
C PHE A 215 -12.13 -0.60 -3.07
N ILE A 216 -11.19 -1.12 -3.86
CA ILE A 216 -11.22 -1.00 -5.32
C ILE A 216 -11.99 -2.18 -5.91
N GLY A 217 -12.75 -1.90 -6.96
CA GLY A 217 -13.68 -2.87 -7.57
C GLY A 217 -15.08 -2.82 -6.95
N LYS A 218 -16.03 -3.48 -7.59
CA LYS A 218 -17.45 -3.44 -7.23
C LYS A 218 -17.72 -3.96 -5.80
N THR A 219 -16.98 -4.98 -5.39
CA THR A 219 -17.09 -5.60 -4.05
C THR A 219 -15.80 -5.44 -3.22
N GLY A 220 -14.88 -4.59 -3.69
CA GLY A 220 -13.64 -4.26 -2.96
C GLY A 220 -12.55 -5.32 -3.06
N ARG A 221 -12.59 -6.19 -4.07
CA ARG A 221 -11.59 -7.27 -4.19
C ARG A 221 -10.24 -6.78 -4.71
N GLY A 222 -10.22 -5.63 -5.40
CA GLY A 222 -9.00 -5.02 -5.92
C GLY A 222 -9.07 -4.67 -7.40
N VAL A 223 -7.92 -4.35 -7.99
CA VAL A 223 -7.80 -3.89 -9.39
C VAL A 223 -8.15 -5.01 -10.38
N HIS A 224 -7.91 -6.26 -10.04
CA HIS A 224 -8.31 -7.40 -10.86
C HIS A 224 -9.83 -7.55 -10.99
N GLU A 225 -10.62 -7.20 -9.94
CA GLU A 225 -12.07 -7.08 -10.03
C GLU A 225 -12.46 -5.83 -10.84
N TYR A 226 -11.81 -4.70 -10.59
CA TYR A 226 -12.09 -3.42 -11.26
C TYR A 226 -12.00 -3.53 -12.79
N HIS A 227 -11.04 -4.28 -13.31
CA HIS A 227 -10.85 -4.53 -14.74
C HIS A 227 -11.52 -5.82 -15.24
N ASN A 228 -12.27 -6.56 -14.41
CA ASN A 228 -12.92 -7.84 -14.75
C ASN A 228 -11.93 -8.91 -15.25
N VAL A 229 -10.73 -8.98 -14.66
CA VAL A 229 -9.67 -9.93 -15.04
C VAL A 229 -9.26 -10.85 -13.87
N MET A 230 -10.16 -11.13 -12.94
CA MET A 230 -9.87 -11.91 -11.73
C MET A 230 -9.23 -13.27 -12.02
N ASN A 231 -9.60 -13.94 -13.09
CA ASN A 231 -9.09 -15.26 -13.45
C ASN A 231 -7.78 -15.22 -14.27
N ARG A 232 -7.26 -14.02 -14.58
CA ARG A 232 -6.09 -13.80 -15.44
C ARG A 232 -4.86 -13.29 -14.68
N VAL A 233 -4.97 -13.16 -13.35
CA VAL A 233 -3.87 -12.78 -12.46
C VAL A 233 -3.38 -14.03 -11.75
N ASP A 234 -2.07 -14.23 -11.69
CA ASP A 234 -1.48 -15.44 -11.10
C ASP A 234 -1.03 -15.25 -9.67
N ILE A 235 -0.62 -14.01 -9.31
CA ILE A 235 -0.07 -13.67 -8.01
C ILE A 235 -0.59 -12.31 -7.56
N ILE A 236 -1.13 -12.26 -6.35
CA ILE A 236 -1.56 -11.04 -5.68
C ILE A 236 -0.80 -10.94 -4.35
N THR A 237 -0.01 -9.89 -4.17
CA THR A 237 0.51 -9.54 -2.85
C THR A 237 -0.35 -8.42 -2.24
N GLY A 238 -0.39 -8.36 -0.92
CA GLY A 238 -1.18 -7.36 -0.23
C GLY A 238 -0.83 -7.21 1.25
N THR A 239 -1.54 -6.31 1.92
CA THR A 239 -1.29 -5.97 3.32
C THR A 239 -2.56 -5.96 4.16
N TYR A 240 -2.46 -6.41 5.40
CA TYR A 240 -3.47 -6.18 6.44
C TYR A 240 -3.25 -4.85 7.19
N GLY A 241 -2.12 -4.18 6.95
CA GLY A 241 -1.71 -2.96 7.63
C GLY A 241 -2.33 -1.66 7.08
N LYS A 242 -3.34 -1.73 6.20
CA LYS A 242 -4.02 -0.58 5.61
C LYS A 242 -5.53 -0.71 5.71
N ALA A 243 -6.24 -0.84 4.59
CA ALA A 243 -7.71 -0.97 4.57
C ALA A 243 -8.22 -2.16 5.40
N LEU A 244 -7.46 -3.23 5.47
CA LEU A 244 -7.83 -4.47 6.15
C LEU A 244 -7.54 -4.46 7.66
N GLY A 245 -7.84 -3.37 8.35
CA GLY A 245 -7.74 -3.24 9.81
C GLY A 245 -6.59 -2.36 10.29
N GLY A 246 -5.56 -2.11 9.47
CA GLY A 246 -4.52 -1.12 9.74
C GLY A 246 -3.45 -1.51 10.76
N ALA A 247 -3.37 -2.77 11.19
CA ALA A 247 -2.34 -3.22 12.13
C ALA A 247 -1.02 -3.55 11.40
N SER A 248 -0.76 -4.81 11.14
CA SER A 248 0.40 -5.28 10.38
C SER A 248 0.06 -6.60 9.70
N GLY A 249 1.02 -7.16 8.97
CA GLY A 249 0.86 -8.40 8.23
C GLY A 249 0.77 -8.17 6.73
N GLY A 250 1.27 -9.14 6.00
CA GLY A 250 1.21 -9.22 4.55
C GLY A 250 0.79 -10.60 4.09
N PHE A 251 0.46 -10.71 2.84
CA PHE A 251 0.10 -11.99 2.22
C PHE A 251 0.53 -12.05 0.76
N THR A 252 0.68 -13.28 0.26
CA THR A 252 0.69 -13.60 -1.15
C THR A 252 -0.41 -14.61 -1.41
N ALA A 253 -1.40 -14.23 -2.22
CA ALA A 253 -2.45 -15.13 -2.73
C ALA A 253 -2.14 -15.47 -4.18
N ALA A 254 -2.16 -16.76 -4.54
CA ALA A 254 -1.72 -17.20 -5.85
C ALA A 254 -2.31 -18.57 -6.22
N ARG A 255 -1.87 -19.10 -7.39
CA ARG A 255 -2.05 -20.50 -7.74
C ARG A 255 -1.41 -21.40 -6.69
N LYS A 256 -2.02 -22.55 -6.43
CA LYS A 256 -1.62 -23.44 -5.33
C LYS A 256 -0.13 -23.82 -5.38
N GLU A 257 0.39 -24.17 -6.54
CA GLU A 257 1.78 -24.59 -6.72
C GLU A 257 2.78 -23.45 -6.40
N ILE A 258 2.40 -22.20 -6.71
CA ILE A 258 3.19 -21.02 -6.38
C ILE A 258 3.26 -20.85 -4.85
N VAL A 259 2.11 -20.92 -4.17
CA VAL A 259 2.04 -20.81 -2.71
C VAL A 259 2.81 -21.94 -2.03
N ASP A 260 2.70 -23.16 -2.54
CA ASP A 260 3.44 -24.32 -1.99
C ASP A 260 4.96 -24.15 -2.13
N ILE A 261 5.46 -23.64 -3.26
CA ILE A 261 6.87 -23.29 -3.44
C ILE A 261 7.32 -22.18 -2.47
N LEU A 262 6.50 -21.15 -2.28
CA LEU A 262 6.80 -20.07 -1.33
C LEU A 262 6.89 -20.60 0.11
N ARG A 263 6.01 -21.52 0.52
CA ARG A 263 6.08 -22.16 1.84
C ARG A 263 7.39 -22.94 2.07
N GLN A 264 7.99 -23.48 1.01
CA GLN A 264 9.24 -24.25 1.12
C GLN A 264 10.49 -23.35 1.05
N ASN A 265 10.46 -22.26 0.28
CA ASN A 265 11.67 -21.54 -0.11
C ASN A 265 11.69 -20.06 0.22
N SER A 266 10.55 -19.43 0.58
CA SER A 266 10.48 -18.02 0.89
C SER A 266 11.14 -17.70 2.24
N ARG A 267 12.33 -17.09 2.20
CA ARG A 267 13.15 -16.81 3.39
C ARG A 267 12.42 -15.97 4.44
N PRO A 268 11.68 -14.89 4.11
CA PRO A 268 10.90 -14.14 5.09
C PRO A 268 9.84 -15.00 5.80
N TYR A 269 9.24 -15.96 5.10
CA TYR A 269 8.29 -16.89 5.71
C TYR A 269 8.97 -17.92 6.61
N LEU A 270 10.11 -18.48 6.16
CA LEU A 270 10.81 -19.53 6.89
C LEU A 270 11.51 -19.03 8.15
N PHE A 271 11.96 -17.78 8.18
CA PHE A 271 12.87 -17.29 9.21
C PHE A 271 12.32 -16.14 10.05
N SER A 272 11.16 -15.55 9.71
CA SER A 272 10.48 -14.56 10.56
C SER A 272 9.40 -15.21 11.42
N ASN A 273 9.20 -14.69 12.61
CA ASN A 273 8.11 -15.11 13.48
C ASN A 273 6.75 -14.93 12.80
N THR A 274 5.84 -15.81 13.13
CA THR A 274 4.47 -15.80 12.62
C THR A 274 3.70 -14.55 13.07
N LEU A 275 2.69 -14.17 12.29
CA LEU A 275 1.78 -13.10 12.61
C LEU A 275 1.04 -13.36 13.94
N ALA A 276 1.01 -12.35 14.82
CA ALA A 276 0.43 -12.51 16.16
C ALA A 276 -1.07 -12.82 16.12
N PRO A 277 -1.57 -13.69 17.02
CA PRO A 277 -2.98 -14.08 17.05
C PRO A 277 -3.96 -12.92 17.10
N ALA A 278 -3.64 -11.84 17.83
CA ALA A 278 -4.47 -10.64 17.89
C ALA A 278 -4.74 -10.03 16.51
N ILE A 279 -3.70 -9.95 15.68
CA ILE A 279 -3.79 -9.41 14.31
C ILE A 279 -4.61 -10.36 13.43
N VAL A 280 -4.36 -11.66 13.55
CA VAL A 280 -5.09 -12.69 12.78
C VAL A 280 -6.58 -12.65 13.09
N GLY A 281 -6.97 -12.66 14.37
CA GLY A 281 -8.37 -12.63 14.79
C GLY A 281 -9.09 -11.33 14.40
N ALA A 282 -8.40 -10.18 14.55
CA ALA A 282 -8.92 -8.89 14.11
C ALA A 282 -9.15 -8.88 12.58
N THR A 283 -8.18 -9.38 11.80
CA THR A 283 -8.26 -9.39 10.33
C THR A 283 -9.33 -10.36 9.82
N LEU A 284 -9.53 -11.52 10.46
CA LEU A 284 -10.66 -12.41 10.15
C LEU A 284 -12.00 -11.68 10.25
N LYS A 285 -12.19 -10.89 11.32
CA LYS A 285 -13.39 -10.06 11.50
C LYS A 285 -13.53 -8.97 10.43
N VAL A 286 -12.41 -8.37 10.00
CA VAL A 286 -12.41 -7.42 8.89
C VAL A 286 -12.89 -8.06 7.61
N LEU A 287 -12.31 -9.22 7.23
CA LEU A 287 -12.70 -9.94 6.01
C LEU A 287 -14.19 -10.33 6.04
N ASP A 288 -14.71 -10.79 7.19
CA ASP A 288 -16.13 -11.07 7.33
C ASP A 288 -16.98 -9.80 7.08
N LYS A 289 -16.58 -8.66 7.65
CA LYS A 289 -17.31 -7.40 7.52
C LYS A 289 -17.37 -6.90 6.07
N ILE A 290 -16.23 -6.88 5.37
CA ILE A 290 -16.17 -6.38 3.99
C ILE A 290 -16.70 -7.39 2.94
N SER A 291 -16.75 -8.67 3.28
CA SER A 291 -17.37 -9.69 2.40
C SER A 291 -18.90 -9.62 2.41
N ASN A 292 -19.48 -9.11 3.50
CA ASN A 292 -20.95 -9.07 3.70
C ASN A 292 -21.54 -7.68 3.40
N SER A 293 -20.76 -6.63 3.19
CA SER A 293 -21.25 -5.27 2.94
C SER A 293 -20.25 -4.44 2.16
N THR A 294 -20.74 -3.65 1.20
CA THR A 294 -19.97 -2.65 0.46
C THR A 294 -20.10 -1.24 1.04
N GLU A 295 -20.87 -1.05 2.12
CA GLU A 295 -21.21 0.28 2.67
C GLU A 295 -19.98 1.17 2.91
N LEU A 296 -18.90 0.63 3.52
CA LEU A 296 -17.67 1.39 3.78
C LEU A 296 -16.93 1.75 2.50
N ARG A 297 -16.91 0.83 1.54
CA ARG A 297 -16.32 1.05 0.22
C ARG A 297 -17.09 2.14 -0.53
N ASP A 298 -18.41 2.05 -0.55
CA ASP A 298 -19.30 2.99 -1.26
C ASP A 298 -19.18 4.40 -0.64
N LYS A 299 -19.14 4.49 0.69
CA LYS A 299 -18.88 5.75 1.39
C LYS A 299 -17.51 6.34 1.09
N LEU A 300 -16.47 5.51 0.98
CA LEU A 300 -15.14 5.96 0.58
C LEU A 300 -15.14 6.52 -0.84
N GLU A 301 -15.84 5.89 -1.78
CA GLU A 301 -15.98 6.34 -3.16
C GLU A 301 -16.73 7.68 -3.23
N GLU A 302 -17.85 7.83 -2.49
CA GLU A 302 -18.59 9.09 -2.38
C GLU A 302 -17.71 10.21 -1.81
N ASN A 303 -17.01 9.95 -0.70
CA ASN A 303 -16.09 10.90 -0.08
C ASN A 303 -14.97 11.33 -1.04
N THR A 304 -14.43 10.39 -1.79
CA THR A 304 -13.35 10.62 -2.76
C THR A 304 -13.84 11.48 -3.93
N THR A 305 -14.99 11.14 -4.48
CA THR A 305 -15.61 11.88 -5.59
C THR A 305 -15.90 13.31 -5.19
N TYR A 306 -16.49 13.52 -4.01
CA TYR A 306 -16.77 14.84 -3.48
C TYR A 306 -15.49 15.67 -3.30
N PHE A 307 -14.48 15.13 -2.62
CA PHE A 307 -13.22 15.83 -2.40
C PHE A 307 -12.52 16.22 -3.72
N ARG A 308 -12.42 15.28 -4.66
CA ARG A 308 -11.78 15.52 -5.97
C ARG A 308 -12.50 16.59 -6.78
N SER A 309 -13.83 16.55 -6.80
CA SER A 309 -14.66 17.53 -7.52
C SER A 309 -14.44 18.94 -6.99
N GLU A 310 -14.54 19.12 -5.66
CA GLU A 310 -14.40 20.41 -5.01
C GLU A 310 -12.97 20.99 -5.13
N MET A 311 -11.94 20.14 -4.99
CA MET A 311 -10.55 20.57 -5.13
C MET A 311 -10.24 20.99 -6.58
N THR A 312 -10.77 20.28 -7.57
CA THR A 312 -10.65 20.66 -8.97
C THR A 312 -11.38 21.97 -9.26
N ALA A 313 -12.60 22.13 -8.74
CA ALA A 313 -13.38 23.37 -8.88
C ALA A 313 -12.70 24.57 -8.19
N ALA A 314 -11.97 24.33 -7.10
CA ALA A 314 -11.18 25.36 -6.42
C ALA A 314 -9.89 25.76 -7.20
N GLY A 315 -9.50 25.05 -8.26
CA GLY A 315 -8.36 25.37 -9.11
C GLY A 315 -7.07 24.62 -8.77
N PHE A 316 -7.08 23.66 -7.85
CA PHE A 316 -5.89 22.86 -7.55
C PHE A 316 -5.53 21.90 -8.68
N ASP A 317 -4.23 21.80 -8.97
CA ASP A 317 -3.69 20.76 -9.84
C ASP A 317 -3.65 19.44 -9.06
N ILE A 318 -4.55 18.51 -9.40
CA ILE A 318 -4.63 17.17 -8.81
C ILE A 318 -4.43 16.10 -9.86
N VAL A 319 -3.72 15.03 -9.52
CA VAL A 319 -3.57 13.87 -10.40
C VAL A 319 -4.95 13.27 -10.69
N LYS A 320 -5.30 13.17 -11.98
CA LYS A 320 -6.60 12.60 -12.41
C LYS A 320 -6.75 11.15 -12.00
N GLY A 321 -7.96 10.74 -11.65
CA GLY A 321 -8.27 9.36 -11.26
C GLY A 321 -9.46 9.27 -10.31
N THR A 322 -9.76 8.06 -9.88
CA THR A 322 -10.89 7.74 -8.99
C THR A 322 -10.41 7.24 -7.61
N HIS A 323 -9.12 7.02 -7.44
CA HIS A 323 -8.53 6.46 -6.22
C HIS A 323 -8.63 7.45 -5.04
N PRO A 324 -8.86 6.97 -3.78
CA PRO A 324 -8.90 7.81 -2.58
C PRO A 324 -7.55 8.45 -2.18
N ILE A 325 -6.45 8.07 -2.81
CA ILE A 325 -5.22 8.87 -2.80
C ILE A 325 -5.40 10.02 -3.79
N VAL A 326 -5.31 11.25 -3.27
CA VAL A 326 -5.46 12.48 -4.08
C VAL A 326 -4.20 13.33 -3.92
N PRO A 327 -3.25 13.24 -4.85
CA PRO A 327 -2.08 14.11 -4.83
C PRO A 327 -2.44 15.52 -5.26
N ILE A 328 -2.16 16.50 -4.40
CA ILE A 328 -2.26 17.93 -4.69
C ILE A 328 -0.86 18.38 -5.11
N MET A 329 -0.69 18.70 -6.39
CA MET A 329 0.63 18.98 -6.97
C MET A 329 1.08 20.38 -6.58
N LEU A 330 2.27 20.48 -5.97
CA LEU A 330 2.89 21.72 -5.53
C LEU A 330 4.26 21.95 -6.18
N PHE A 331 4.84 20.89 -6.78
CA PHE A 331 6.09 20.87 -7.55
C PHE A 331 7.34 21.22 -6.74
N ASP A 332 7.29 22.23 -5.85
CA ASP A 332 8.40 22.68 -5.00
C ASP A 332 8.34 22.05 -3.61
N ALA A 333 9.50 21.59 -3.12
CA ALA A 333 9.61 20.89 -1.83
C ALA A 333 9.38 21.82 -0.62
N ASN A 334 9.84 23.10 -0.71
CA ASN A 334 9.67 24.06 0.38
C ASN A 334 8.20 24.46 0.49
N ILE A 335 7.54 24.68 -0.66
CA ILE A 335 6.10 24.97 -0.71
C ILE A 335 5.33 23.79 -0.10
N ALA A 336 5.66 22.55 -0.45
CA ALA A 336 4.97 21.37 0.09
C ALA A 336 5.14 21.23 1.61
N GLN A 337 6.29 21.56 2.16
CA GLN A 337 6.55 21.53 3.60
C GLN A 337 5.79 22.65 4.35
N GLU A 338 5.87 23.89 3.84
CA GLU A 338 5.16 25.03 4.45
C GLU A 338 3.64 24.87 4.34
N PHE A 339 3.15 24.32 3.20
CA PHE A 339 1.73 24.02 3.00
C PHE A 339 1.24 23.02 4.05
N ALA A 340 1.98 21.91 4.28
CA ALA A 340 1.64 20.90 5.28
C ALA A 340 1.67 21.45 6.73
N LYS A 341 2.58 22.39 7.02
CA LYS A 341 2.66 23.07 8.31
C LYS A 341 1.45 23.99 8.53
N LEU A 342 1.13 24.84 7.57
CA LEU A 342 -0.01 25.76 7.66
C LEU A 342 -1.35 24.99 7.72
N LEU A 343 -1.48 23.86 7.03
CA LEU A 343 -2.66 23.01 7.16
C LEU A 343 -2.79 22.40 8.55
N LEU A 344 -1.68 22.05 9.20
CA LEU A 344 -1.73 21.59 10.59
C LEU A 344 -2.24 22.68 11.53
N ASP A 345 -1.85 23.95 11.33
CA ASP A 345 -2.36 25.10 12.07
C ASP A 345 -3.87 25.31 11.85
N GLU A 346 -4.41 24.92 10.69
CA GLU A 346 -5.84 24.89 10.37
C GLU A 346 -6.56 23.62 10.88
N GLY A 347 -5.87 22.77 11.63
CA GLY A 347 -6.41 21.52 12.16
C GLY A 347 -6.53 20.38 11.15
N ILE A 348 -5.74 20.40 10.07
CA ILE A 348 -5.67 19.35 9.04
C ILE A 348 -4.30 18.68 9.04
N TYR A 349 -4.28 17.40 9.39
CA TYR A 349 -3.04 16.60 9.45
C TYR A 349 -2.75 15.98 8.09
N VAL A 350 -1.77 16.54 7.40
CA VAL A 350 -1.21 16.04 6.12
C VAL A 350 0.32 16.14 6.15
N ILE A 351 0.97 15.48 5.19
CA ILE A 351 2.43 15.50 5.02
C ILE A 351 2.76 15.85 3.57
N GLY A 352 3.79 16.69 3.39
CA GLY A 352 4.38 16.96 2.09
C GLY A 352 5.30 15.81 1.65
N PHE A 353 5.15 15.38 0.42
CA PHE A 353 6.02 14.38 -0.22
C PHE A 353 6.91 15.06 -1.26
N PHE A 354 8.21 14.85 -1.16
CA PHE A 354 9.23 15.42 -2.03
C PHE A 354 10.37 14.41 -2.22
N PHE A 355 11.37 14.75 -3.03
CA PHE A 355 12.53 13.88 -3.27
C PHE A 355 13.19 13.45 -1.92
N PRO A 356 13.65 12.19 -1.77
CA PRO A 356 13.68 11.10 -2.77
C PRO A 356 12.40 10.24 -2.86
N VAL A 357 11.35 10.54 -2.08
CA VAL A 357 10.10 9.76 -2.06
C VAL A 357 9.32 9.89 -3.36
N VAL A 358 9.35 11.08 -3.96
CA VAL A 358 8.84 11.37 -5.30
C VAL A 358 9.94 12.05 -6.12
N PRO A 359 9.88 12.03 -7.47
CA PRO A 359 10.89 12.66 -8.31
C PRO A 359 11.06 14.17 -8.02
N LYS A 360 12.26 14.71 -8.29
CA LYS A 360 12.51 16.16 -8.21
C LYS A 360 11.51 16.93 -9.09
N GLY A 361 11.01 18.06 -8.59
CA GLY A 361 10.01 18.87 -9.30
C GLY A 361 8.59 18.24 -9.30
N LYS A 362 8.33 17.23 -8.49
CA LYS A 362 7.03 16.55 -8.34
C LYS A 362 6.55 16.51 -6.88
N ALA A 363 6.97 17.51 -6.09
CA ALA A 363 6.52 17.62 -4.71
C ALA A 363 5.00 17.85 -4.62
N ARG A 364 4.38 17.29 -3.59
CA ARG A 364 2.92 17.24 -3.43
C ARG A 364 2.49 17.10 -1.98
N ILE A 365 1.25 17.46 -1.69
CA ILE A 365 0.54 16.91 -0.53
C ILE A 365 -0.24 15.68 -1.01
N ARG A 366 0.00 14.53 -0.40
CA ARG A 366 -0.77 13.31 -0.68
C ARG A 366 -1.92 13.18 0.32
N VAL A 367 -3.11 13.59 -0.09
CA VAL A 367 -4.33 13.41 0.70
C VAL A 367 -4.81 11.98 0.58
N GLN A 368 -5.24 11.37 1.69
CA GLN A 368 -5.87 10.06 1.74
C GLN A 368 -7.26 10.17 2.36
N LEU A 369 -8.28 9.86 1.57
CA LEU A 369 -9.65 9.81 2.03
C LEU A 369 -9.91 8.50 2.78
N SER A 370 -10.88 8.55 3.70
CA SER A 370 -11.32 7.40 4.49
C SER A 370 -12.84 7.37 4.57
N ALA A 371 -13.40 6.16 4.68
CA ALA A 371 -14.81 5.98 5.01
C ALA A 371 -15.17 6.54 6.40
N ALA A 372 -14.17 6.71 7.28
CA ALA A 372 -14.35 7.37 8.57
C ALA A 372 -14.59 8.88 8.48
N HIS A 373 -14.25 9.53 7.35
CA HIS A 373 -14.58 10.94 7.14
C HIS A 373 -16.07 11.09 6.86
N ASN A 374 -16.65 12.16 7.40
CA ASN A 374 -17.97 12.65 7.02
C ASN A 374 -17.85 13.88 6.11
N LYS A 375 -18.97 14.36 5.59
CA LYS A 375 -19.01 15.50 4.66
C LYS A 375 -18.47 16.79 5.30
N GLU A 376 -18.72 16.99 6.61
CA GLU A 376 -18.24 18.16 7.35
C GLU A 376 -16.71 18.15 7.47
N HIS A 377 -16.10 16.99 7.77
CA HIS A 377 -14.65 16.82 7.80
C HIS A 377 -14.03 17.20 6.46
N ILE A 378 -14.58 16.69 5.37
CA ILE A 378 -14.07 16.94 4.01
C ILE A 378 -14.24 18.41 3.64
N THR A 379 -15.41 19.01 3.91
CA THR A 379 -15.66 20.42 3.65
C THR A 379 -14.71 21.33 4.45
N LYS A 380 -14.43 21.00 5.72
CA LYS A 380 -13.45 21.73 6.54
C LYS A 380 -12.05 21.65 5.92
N ALA A 381 -11.64 20.44 5.48
CA ALA A 381 -10.35 20.27 4.82
C ALA A 381 -10.24 21.09 3.53
N ILE A 382 -11.25 21.04 2.64
CA ILE A 382 -11.28 21.83 1.40
C ILE A 382 -11.12 23.32 1.68
N LYS A 383 -11.86 23.87 2.66
CA LYS A 383 -11.75 25.28 3.05
C LYS A 383 -10.34 25.64 3.54
N ALA A 384 -9.73 24.76 4.34
CA ALA A 384 -8.35 24.93 4.81
C ALA A 384 -7.34 24.91 3.65
N PHE A 385 -7.47 23.96 2.73
CA PHE A 385 -6.64 23.90 1.52
C PHE A 385 -6.75 25.16 0.68
N VAL A 386 -7.97 25.65 0.42
CA VAL A 386 -8.20 26.91 -0.33
C VAL A 386 -7.57 28.11 0.39
N LYS A 387 -7.74 28.21 1.71
CA LYS A 387 -7.16 29.31 2.51
C LYS A 387 -5.64 29.32 2.42
N VAL A 388 -5.01 28.14 2.60
CA VAL A 388 -3.55 28.01 2.54
C VAL A 388 -3.04 28.17 1.12
N GLY A 389 -3.77 27.64 0.11
CA GLY A 389 -3.41 27.77 -1.30
C GLY A 389 -3.35 29.22 -1.76
N LYS A 390 -4.32 30.04 -1.36
CA LYS A 390 -4.30 31.49 -1.62
C LYS A 390 -3.16 32.22 -0.90
N LYS A 391 -2.87 31.82 0.36
CA LYS A 391 -1.79 32.43 1.16
C LYS A 391 -0.41 32.17 0.56
N LEU A 392 -0.21 30.99 -0.06
CA LEU A 392 1.05 30.58 -0.68
C LEU A 392 1.09 30.81 -2.21
N GLU A 393 0.11 31.52 -2.76
CA GLU A 393 0.01 31.82 -4.21
C GLU A 393 0.03 30.56 -5.08
N VAL A 394 -0.56 29.47 -4.59
CA VAL A 394 -0.74 28.22 -5.33
C VAL A 394 -2.06 28.22 -6.10
N LEU A 395 -3.01 29.08 -5.70
CA LEU A 395 -4.31 29.31 -6.31
C LEU A 395 -4.43 30.74 -6.79
#